data_502413695f333d77a53d297f322177a2
#
_entry.id   502413695f333d77a53d297f322177a2
#
_cell.length_a   1.000
_cell.length_b   1.000
_cell.length_c   1.000
_cell.angle_alpha   90.00
_cell.angle_beta   90.00
_cell.angle_gamma   90.00
#
_symmetry.space_group_name_H-M   'P 1'
#
loop_
_entity.id
_entity.type
_entity.pdbx_description
1 polymer ?
#
loop_
_entity_poly.entity_id
_entity_poly.type
_entity_poly.pdbx_seq_one_letter_code
_entity_poly.pdbx_strand_id
1 'polypeptide(L)'
;MDERTGRQIMSGFRLNLREGLGRAIDHGSKINFTFDGKNYSGRVGDTLASALMANGVSIVARSFKYHRPRGIFSAGSEEPNALVTVHSGARTEPNIRATELELYEGLEAKSQNRWPSVNFDVMAVNQLPGKAFSAGFYYKTFMGPSRPGHKATQFWWFCEQLIRRAAGLGKGASQADPDKYGRMNAFCDVLVVGSGAAGISAAERAASAGAKVVLCDESAAAGGALLSSSELLDGAPAHDWVADRLAELAKNKNVTVLTRTTVQSMFDDNTYLAIERVADHVKTPGKHQVRQRAWNIRCKSAVIATGAIERPIVFAGNDRPGVMLADSARRYVVEYGVSPGRAVCVFTNNDTGWLAARDMAKYGVIVETIVDVRKDVPDAIRAA
;
A
#
# COMPACT_ATOMS: atom_id res chain seq x y z
N MET A 1 2.34 -5.22 -33.58
CA MET A 1 2.33 -3.76 -33.89
C MET A 1 1.04 -3.43 -34.55
N ASP A 2 0.37 -2.40 -34.11
CA ASP A 2 -0.73 -1.81 -34.88
C ASP A 2 -0.07 -0.94 -35.96
N GLU A 3 -0.21 -1.33 -37.21
CA GLU A 3 0.42 -0.65 -38.36
C GLU A 3 -0.04 0.80 -38.56
N ARG A 4 -1.14 1.22 -37.93
CA ARG A 4 -1.67 2.59 -38.04
C ARG A 4 -1.06 3.58 -37.05
N THR A 5 -0.43 3.12 -35.98
CA THR A 5 0.06 4.01 -34.92
C THR A 5 1.54 3.81 -34.55
N GLY A 6 2.22 2.81 -35.12
CA GLY A 6 3.60 2.46 -34.76
C GLY A 6 3.79 2.04 -33.30
N ARG A 7 2.71 1.81 -32.56
CA ARG A 7 2.71 1.51 -31.14
C ARG A 7 2.84 0.00 -30.91
N GLN A 8 3.86 -0.37 -30.18
CA GLN A 8 4.03 -1.74 -29.69
C GLN A 8 2.85 -2.10 -28.79
N ILE A 9 2.08 -3.14 -29.12
CA ILE A 9 1.02 -3.69 -28.26
C ILE A 9 1.73 -4.28 -27.05
N MET A 10 1.76 -3.54 -25.94
CA MET A 10 2.32 -4.03 -24.69
C MET A 10 1.42 -5.10 -24.11
N SER A 11 1.91 -6.30 -23.96
CA SER A 11 1.27 -7.39 -23.21
C SER A 11 1.39 -7.14 -21.69
N GLY A 12 0.74 -6.08 -21.18
CA GLY A 12 0.85 -5.64 -19.80
C GLY A 12 1.32 -4.18 -19.69
N PHE A 13 1.38 -3.68 -18.46
CA PHE A 13 1.77 -2.29 -18.18
C PHE A 13 3.20 -2.15 -17.65
N ARG A 14 4.02 -3.20 -17.71
CA ARG A 14 5.46 -3.10 -17.38
C ARG A 14 6.17 -2.27 -18.44
N LEU A 15 6.82 -1.20 -18.00
CA LEU A 15 7.62 -0.33 -18.86
C LEU A 15 8.94 -1.02 -19.25
N ASN A 16 9.56 -0.58 -20.35
CA ASN A 16 10.91 -0.99 -20.69
C ASN A 16 11.87 -0.46 -19.63
N LEU A 17 12.37 -1.37 -18.79
CA LEU A 17 13.24 -1.02 -17.69
C LEU A 17 14.56 -0.44 -18.20
N ARG A 18 14.95 0.70 -17.65
CA ARG A 18 16.19 1.43 -17.97
C ARG A 18 16.74 2.04 -16.69
N GLU A 19 17.92 2.58 -16.74
CA GLU A 19 18.55 3.23 -15.60
C GLU A 19 17.61 4.28 -14.96
N GLY A 20 17.53 4.25 -13.66
CA GLY A 20 16.67 5.11 -12.86
C GLY A 20 15.18 4.71 -12.79
N LEU A 21 14.77 3.67 -13.51
CA LEU A 21 13.40 3.15 -13.54
C LEU A 21 13.33 1.75 -12.93
N GLY A 22 12.31 1.49 -12.11
CA GLY A 22 12.15 0.19 -11.47
C GLY A 22 13.22 -0.05 -10.40
N ARG A 23 13.53 0.95 -9.60
CA ARG A 23 14.61 0.90 -8.58
C ARG A 23 14.35 -0.07 -7.44
N ALA A 24 13.10 -0.36 -7.16
CA ALA A 24 12.72 -1.29 -6.09
C ALA A 24 12.80 -2.76 -6.54
N ILE A 25 12.90 -3.03 -7.84
CA ILE A 25 12.83 -4.38 -8.39
C ILE A 25 14.15 -4.85 -8.97
N ASP A 26 14.41 -6.14 -8.87
CA ASP A 26 15.52 -6.78 -9.60
C ASP A 26 15.11 -7.04 -11.05
N HIS A 27 15.77 -6.34 -11.99
CA HIS A 27 15.45 -6.42 -13.42
C HIS A 27 15.73 -7.78 -14.03
N GLY A 28 16.63 -8.57 -13.45
CA GLY A 28 17.05 -9.90 -13.95
C GLY A 28 16.17 -11.05 -13.45
N SER A 29 15.48 -10.85 -12.31
CA SER A 29 14.70 -11.90 -11.65
C SER A 29 13.27 -11.98 -12.15
N LYS A 30 12.72 -13.19 -12.18
CA LYS A 30 11.31 -13.43 -12.46
C LYS A 30 10.71 -14.30 -11.35
N ILE A 31 9.54 -13.93 -10.87
CA ILE A 31 8.78 -14.63 -9.84
C ILE A 31 7.42 -15.01 -10.41
N ASN A 32 6.95 -16.23 -10.12
CA ASN A 32 5.63 -16.68 -10.47
C ASN A 32 4.73 -16.70 -9.22
N PHE A 33 3.50 -16.27 -9.40
CA PHE A 33 2.51 -16.23 -8.34
C PHE A 33 1.10 -16.48 -8.88
N THR A 34 0.13 -16.71 -8.00
CA THR A 34 -1.26 -16.89 -8.39
C THR A 34 -2.14 -15.82 -7.76
N PHE A 35 -3.11 -15.35 -8.56
CA PHE A 35 -4.16 -14.47 -8.07
C PHE A 35 -5.51 -14.98 -8.60
N ASP A 36 -6.46 -15.26 -7.70
CA ASP A 36 -7.76 -15.87 -8.03
C ASP A 36 -7.63 -17.16 -8.89
N GLY A 37 -6.60 -17.97 -8.60
CA GLY A 37 -6.32 -19.22 -9.30
C GLY A 37 -5.71 -19.07 -10.70
N LYS A 38 -5.37 -17.87 -11.14
CA LYS A 38 -4.65 -17.61 -12.39
C LYS A 38 -3.18 -17.36 -12.12
N ASN A 39 -2.32 -17.88 -13.00
CA ASN A 39 -0.88 -17.70 -12.93
C ASN A 39 -0.48 -16.35 -13.52
N TYR A 40 0.38 -15.67 -12.82
CA TYR A 40 0.99 -14.39 -13.20
C TYR A 40 2.49 -14.41 -12.94
N SER A 41 3.21 -13.43 -13.46
CA SER A 41 4.62 -13.25 -13.16
C SER A 41 4.93 -11.82 -12.77
N GLY A 42 5.86 -11.67 -11.85
CA GLY A 42 6.43 -10.40 -11.41
C GLY A 42 7.94 -10.48 -11.29
N ARG A 43 8.53 -9.60 -10.51
CA ARG A 43 9.97 -9.53 -10.24
C ARG A 43 10.22 -9.49 -8.75
N VAL A 44 11.43 -9.90 -8.33
CA VAL A 44 11.86 -9.69 -6.94
C VAL A 44 11.84 -8.19 -6.64
N GLY A 45 11.26 -7.81 -5.50
CA GLY A 45 11.05 -6.42 -5.12
C GLY A 45 9.68 -5.84 -5.51
N ASP A 46 8.92 -6.49 -6.41
CA ASP A 46 7.52 -6.11 -6.64
C ASP A 46 6.70 -6.30 -5.36
N THR A 47 5.70 -5.45 -5.17
CA THR A 47 4.56 -5.78 -4.33
C THR A 47 3.53 -6.58 -5.14
N LEU A 48 2.60 -7.26 -4.47
CA LEU A 48 1.50 -7.93 -5.17
C LEU A 48 0.71 -6.92 -6.03
N ALA A 49 0.50 -5.70 -5.54
CA ALA A 49 -0.19 -4.64 -6.28
C ALA A 49 0.56 -4.24 -7.54
N SER A 50 1.88 -3.96 -7.47
CA SER A 50 2.67 -3.60 -8.65
C SER A 50 2.72 -4.72 -9.68
N ALA A 51 2.85 -5.98 -9.23
CA ALA A 51 2.85 -7.14 -10.12
C ALA A 51 1.49 -7.37 -10.79
N LEU A 52 0.36 -7.21 -10.06
CA LEU A 52 -0.97 -7.30 -10.65
C LEU A 52 -1.19 -6.21 -11.71
N MET A 53 -0.81 -4.98 -11.40
CA MET A 53 -0.89 -3.85 -12.36
C MET A 53 -0.01 -4.11 -13.59
N ALA A 54 1.21 -4.59 -13.40
CA ALA A 54 2.12 -4.95 -14.48
C ALA A 54 1.51 -5.99 -15.45
N ASN A 55 0.66 -6.89 -14.93
CA ASN A 55 -0.05 -7.89 -15.71
C ASN A 55 -1.42 -7.42 -16.22
N GLY A 56 -1.76 -6.14 -16.06
CA GLY A 56 -3.02 -5.56 -16.55
C GLY A 56 -4.27 -5.94 -15.75
N VAL A 57 -4.09 -6.40 -14.50
CA VAL A 57 -5.21 -6.68 -13.59
C VAL A 57 -5.74 -5.37 -13.03
N SER A 58 -6.86 -4.91 -13.57
CA SER A 58 -7.47 -3.63 -13.20
C SER A 58 -8.49 -3.75 -12.06
N ILE A 59 -9.13 -4.90 -11.87
CA ILE A 59 -10.12 -5.13 -10.82
C ILE A 59 -9.51 -6.10 -9.80
N VAL A 60 -9.29 -5.62 -8.59
CA VAL A 60 -8.67 -6.40 -7.50
C VAL A 60 -9.66 -6.74 -6.39
N ALA A 61 -10.78 -6.01 -6.31
CA ALA A 61 -11.80 -6.21 -5.29
C ALA A 61 -13.17 -5.68 -5.73
N ARG A 62 -14.17 -5.91 -4.91
CA ARG A 62 -15.50 -5.31 -5.00
C ARG A 62 -15.77 -4.46 -3.77
N SER A 63 -16.53 -3.37 -3.95
CA SER A 63 -16.87 -2.51 -2.82
C SER A 63 -17.74 -3.24 -1.80
N PHE A 64 -17.58 -2.85 -0.56
CA PHE A 64 -18.20 -3.43 0.61
C PHE A 64 -19.75 -3.58 0.52
N LYS A 65 -20.46 -2.55 0.07
CA LYS A 65 -21.92 -2.50 0.12
C LYS A 65 -22.59 -2.77 -1.22
N TYR A 66 -22.08 -2.13 -2.26
CA TYR A 66 -22.71 -2.17 -3.58
C TYR A 66 -22.00 -3.11 -4.55
N HIS A 67 -20.92 -3.75 -4.13
CA HIS A 67 -20.14 -4.64 -4.97
C HIS A 67 -19.68 -4.02 -6.30
N ARG A 68 -19.43 -2.71 -6.29
CA ARG A 68 -18.85 -2.01 -7.44
C ARG A 68 -17.42 -2.47 -7.66
N PRO A 69 -16.96 -2.58 -8.93
CA PRO A 69 -15.56 -2.89 -9.20
C PRO A 69 -14.61 -1.89 -8.51
N ARG A 70 -13.52 -2.39 -7.94
CA ARG A 70 -12.45 -1.60 -7.31
C ARG A 70 -11.10 -1.98 -7.89
N GLY A 71 -10.30 -0.98 -8.23
CA GLY A 71 -8.90 -1.12 -8.61
C GLY A 71 -7.97 -0.79 -7.45
N ILE A 72 -6.68 -0.84 -7.73
CA ILE A 72 -5.62 -0.34 -6.85
C ILE A 72 -5.72 1.18 -6.84
N PHE A 73 -5.77 1.78 -5.65
CA PHE A 73 -5.99 3.21 -5.46
C PHE A 73 -4.73 3.94 -5.01
N SER A 74 -3.92 3.30 -4.19
CA SER A 74 -2.68 3.85 -3.64
C SER A 74 -1.50 2.90 -3.76
N ALA A 75 -0.34 3.25 -3.21
CA ALA A 75 0.86 2.43 -3.24
C ALA A 75 1.42 2.12 -1.83
N GLY A 76 0.69 2.42 -0.78
CA GLY A 76 1.10 2.24 0.62
C GLY A 76 0.02 1.66 1.51
N SER A 77 0.16 1.89 2.82
CA SER A 77 -0.74 1.41 3.87
C SER A 77 -2.12 2.07 3.84
N GLU A 78 -2.26 3.19 3.13
CA GLU A 78 -3.52 3.91 2.91
C GLU A 78 -4.45 3.24 1.87
N GLU A 79 -4.04 2.12 1.25
CA GLU A 79 -4.82 1.40 0.25
C GLU A 79 -6.16 0.87 0.80
N PRO A 80 -7.31 1.37 0.31
CA PRO A 80 -8.61 0.99 0.84
C PRO A 80 -9.25 -0.22 0.13
N ASN A 81 -8.82 -0.56 -1.07
CA ASN A 81 -9.52 -1.49 -1.96
C ASN A 81 -8.84 -2.84 -2.11
N ALA A 82 -7.51 -2.84 -2.25
CA ALA A 82 -6.73 -4.03 -2.61
C ALA A 82 -6.41 -4.90 -1.38
N LEU A 83 -7.46 -5.25 -0.61
CA LEU A 83 -7.39 -6.22 0.48
C LEU A 83 -7.54 -7.62 -0.10
N VAL A 84 -6.59 -8.48 0.20
CA VAL A 84 -6.52 -9.85 -0.32
C VAL A 84 -6.41 -10.87 0.81
N THR A 85 -6.79 -12.11 0.53
CA THR A 85 -6.46 -13.26 1.36
C THR A 85 -5.22 -13.91 0.78
N VAL A 86 -4.21 -14.12 1.59
CA VAL A 86 -2.95 -14.75 1.20
C VAL A 86 -2.80 -16.13 1.80
N HIS A 87 -1.97 -16.96 1.17
CA HIS A 87 -1.72 -18.33 1.55
C HIS A 87 -2.96 -19.26 1.49
N SER A 88 -2.78 -20.47 1.95
CA SER A 88 -3.80 -21.52 2.03
C SER A 88 -3.63 -22.36 3.29
N GLY A 89 -4.70 -23.05 3.69
CA GLY A 89 -4.69 -23.91 4.86
C GLY A 89 -4.47 -23.16 6.17
N ALA A 90 -3.57 -23.66 7.01
CA ALA A 90 -3.28 -23.12 8.34
C ALA A 90 -2.66 -21.70 8.33
N ARG A 91 -2.04 -21.31 7.22
CA ARG A 91 -1.43 -19.99 7.05
C ARG A 91 -2.35 -18.99 6.38
N THR A 92 -3.60 -19.32 6.14
CA THR A 92 -4.56 -18.40 5.49
C THR A 92 -4.70 -17.11 6.29
N GLU A 93 -4.31 -16.00 5.69
CA GLU A 93 -4.35 -14.67 6.30
C GLU A 93 -5.18 -13.72 5.42
N PRO A 94 -6.33 -13.26 5.90
CA PRO A 94 -7.18 -12.31 5.18
C PRO A 94 -6.80 -10.86 5.45
N ASN A 95 -7.35 -9.98 4.62
CA ASN A 95 -7.27 -8.51 4.78
C ASN A 95 -5.85 -7.95 4.69
N ILE A 96 -4.95 -8.65 4.00
CA ILE A 96 -3.61 -8.14 3.71
C ILE A 96 -3.69 -7.15 2.55
N ARG A 97 -3.05 -6.00 2.69
CA ARG A 97 -2.95 -5.01 1.61
C ARG A 97 -1.97 -5.48 0.55
N ALA A 98 -2.44 -5.58 -0.68
CA ALA A 98 -1.59 -5.98 -1.81
C ALA A 98 -0.43 -5.00 -2.06
N THR A 99 -0.58 -3.75 -1.63
CA THR A 99 0.43 -2.68 -1.73
C THR A 99 1.60 -2.85 -0.76
N GLU A 100 1.41 -3.56 0.35
CA GLU A 100 2.42 -3.81 1.37
C GLU A 100 3.00 -5.23 1.31
N LEU A 101 2.36 -6.11 0.55
CA LEU A 101 2.76 -7.52 0.41
C LEU A 101 3.84 -7.64 -0.65
N GLU A 102 5.08 -7.87 -0.22
CA GLU A 102 6.20 -8.15 -1.12
C GLU A 102 6.01 -9.50 -1.82
N LEU A 103 6.32 -9.53 -3.11
CA LEU A 103 6.15 -10.72 -3.93
C LEU A 103 7.27 -11.73 -3.67
N TYR A 104 6.91 -13.00 -3.56
CA TYR A 104 7.84 -14.13 -3.50
C TYR A 104 7.36 -15.30 -4.36
N GLU A 105 8.27 -16.19 -4.73
CA GLU A 105 7.97 -17.34 -5.60
C GLU A 105 6.89 -18.24 -5.03
N GLY A 106 5.83 -18.46 -5.81
CA GLY A 106 4.70 -19.30 -5.44
C GLY A 106 3.72 -18.65 -4.45
N LEU A 107 3.70 -17.31 -4.34
CA LEU A 107 2.67 -16.60 -3.58
C LEU A 107 1.27 -16.94 -4.11
N GLU A 108 0.38 -17.30 -3.20
CA GLU A 108 -1.04 -17.52 -3.49
C GLU A 108 -1.87 -16.40 -2.86
N ALA A 109 -2.57 -15.64 -3.70
CA ALA A 109 -3.45 -14.58 -3.25
C ALA A 109 -4.84 -14.70 -3.87
N LYS A 110 -5.86 -14.25 -3.14
CA LYS A 110 -7.25 -14.26 -3.58
C LYS A 110 -7.91 -12.93 -3.26
N SER A 111 -8.68 -12.42 -4.20
CA SER A 111 -9.55 -11.26 -3.98
C SER A 111 -10.64 -11.58 -2.95
N GLN A 112 -11.11 -10.56 -2.28
CA GLN A 112 -12.18 -10.64 -1.30
C GLN A 112 -13.46 -9.98 -1.80
N ASN A 113 -14.54 -10.12 -1.01
CA ASN A 113 -15.84 -9.47 -1.25
C ASN A 113 -16.41 -9.70 -2.65
N ARG A 114 -16.43 -10.92 -3.13
CA ARG A 114 -16.98 -11.27 -4.44
C ARG A 114 -17.60 -12.65 -4.45
N TRP A 115 -18.56 -12.88 -5.33
CA TRP A 115 -19.10 -14.21 -5.62
C TRP A 115 -19.74 -14.26 -7.01
N PRO A 116 -19.34 -15.17 -7.91
CA PRO A 116 -18.24 -16.15 -7.78
C PRO A 116 -16.85 -15.55 -8.08
N SER A 117 -16.74 -14.41 -8.80
CA SER A 117 -15.46 -13.80 -9.16
C SER A 117 -15.51 -12.28 -9.14
N VAL A 118 -14.34 -11.61 -9.14
CA VAL A 118 -14.28 -10.13 -9.22
C VAL A 118 -14.81 -9.59 -10.54
N ASN A 119 -14.68 -10.34 -11.63
CA ASN A 119 -15.15 -9.90 -12.95
C ASN A 119 -16.65 -10.11 -13.12
N PHE A 120 -17.19 -11.17 -12.53
CA PHE A 120 -18.62 -11.45 -12.52
C PHE A 120 -19.08 -11.73 -11.10
N ASP A 121 -19.73 -10.74 -10.49
CA ASP A 121 -20.15 -10.79 -9.10
C ASP A 121 -21.69 -10.64 -9.02
N VAL A 122 -22.36 -11.72 -8.63
CA VAL A 122 -23.83 -11.75 -8.50
C VAL A 122 -24.31 -10.76 -7.42
N MET A 123 -23.50 -10.53 -6.38
CA MET A 123 -23.84 -9.58 -5.32
C MET A 123 -23.90 -8.12 -5.81
N ALA A 124 -23.42 -7.84 -7.02
CA ALA A 124 -23.57 -6.52 -7.64
C ALA A 124 -25.04 -6.12 -7.86
N VAL A 125 -25.98 -7.04 -7.77
CA VAL A 125 -27.44 -6.76 -7.73
C VAL A 125 -27.80 -5.78 -6.60
N ASN A 126 -27.01 -5.70 -5.53
CA ASN A 126 -27.17 -4.74 -4.43
C ASN A 126 -27.10 -3.26 -4.88
N GLN A 127 -26.66 -3.00 -6.11
CA GLN A 127 -26.67 -1.65 -6.67
C GLN A 127 -28.08 -1.17 -7.01
N LEU A 128 -29.00 -2.09 -7.34
CA LEU A 128 -30.38 -1.75 -7.74
C LEU A 128 -31.17 -1.04 -6.62
N PRO A 129 -31.22 -1.56 -5.37
CA PRO A 129 -31.86 -0.89 -4.27
C PRO A 129 -30.95 0.16 -3.58
N GLY A 130 -29.92 0.66 -4.25
CA GLY A 130 -28.88 1.51 -3.65
C GLY A 130 -29.38 2.75 -2.92
N LYS A 131 -30.48 3.35 -3.42
CA LYS A 131 -31.13 4.50 -2.75
C LYS A 131 -31.75 4.15 -1.41
N ALA A 132 -32.21 2.91 -1.21
CA ALA A 132 -32.77 2.43 0.04
C ALA A 132 -31.67 2.11 1.10
N PHE A 133 -30.45 1.89 0.67
CA PHE A 133 -29.31 1.62 1.55
C PHE A 133 -28.53 2.88 1.92
N SER A 134 -29.20 3.95 2.27
CA SER A 134 -28.57 5.22 2.67
C SER A 134 -27.66 5.05 3.91
N ALA A 135 -26.79 6.03 4.16
CA ALA A 135 -25.99 6.08 5.38
C ALA A 135 -26.91 6.06 6.64
N GLY A 136 -26.52 5.29 7.66
CA GLY A 136 -27.31 5.11 8.87
C GLY A 136 -28.43 4.06 8.80
N PHE A 137 -28.64 3.45 7.62
CA PHE A 137 -29.63 2.38 7.42
C PHE A 137 -29.52 1.24 8.45
N TYR A 138 -28.32 0.84 8.82
CA TYR A 138 -28.07 -0.24 9.76
C TYR A 138 -28.72 -0.01 11.14
N TYR A 139 -28.56 1.18 11.70
CA TYR A 139 -29.04 1.49 13.04
C TYR A 139 -30.56 1.54 13.12
N LYS A 140 -31.24 1.96 12.04
CA LYS A 140 -32.69 2.06 12.03
C LYS A 140 -33.39 0.76 11.64
N THR A 141 -32.81 -0.01 10.72
CA THR A 141 -33.50 -1.14 10.08
C THR A 141 -33.21 -2.47 10.76
N PHE A 142 -31.97 -2.68 11.25
CA PHE A 142 -31.56 -3.97 11.77
C PHE A 142 -31.62 -4.10 13.29
N MET A 143 -31.92 -3.01 14.00
CA MET A 143 -32.16 -3.09 15.45
C MET A 143 -33.50 -3.77 15.79
N GLY A 144 -34.44 -3.80 14.85
CA GLY A 144 -35.73 -4.41 15.01
C GLY A 144 -36.67 -3.64 15.94
N PRO A 145 -38.01 -3.90 15.91
CA PRO A 145 -38.93 -3.33 16.86
C PRO A 145 -38.73 -3.99 18.22
N SER A 146 -38.70 -3.15 19.28
CA SER A 146 -38.79 -3.62 20.67
C SER A 146 -40.17 -4.18 20.90
N ARG A 147 -40.32 -5.51 20.90
CA ARG A 147 -41.55 -6.16 21.35
C ARG A 147 -41.40 -6.57 22.82
N PRO A 148 -42.47 -6.46 23.64
CA PRO A 148 -42.43 -7.00 24.97
C PRO A 148 -42.02 -8.47 24.96
N GLY A 149 -40.98 -8.85 25.71
CA GLY A 149 -40.44 -10.20 25.78
C GLY A 149 -39.39 -10.58 24.72
N HIS A 150 -39.13 -9.77 23.69
CA HIS A 150 -38.05 -10.00 22.72
C HIS A 150 -36.97 -8.93 22.86
N LYS A 151 -35.74 -9.38 23.13
CA LYS A 151 -34.59 -8.48 23.17
C LYS A 151 -34.26 -8.08 21.74
N ALA A 152 -34.24 -6.77 21.43
CA ALA A 152 -33.80 -6.22 20.12
C ALA A 152 -32.45 -6.80 19.66
N THR A 153 -31.62 -7.22 20.59
CA THR A 153 -30.33 -7.90 20.37
C THR A 153 -30.43 -9.20 19.60
N GLN A 154 -31.50 -9.99 19.67
CA GLN A 154 -31.61 -11.27 18.95
C GLN A 154 -31.78 -11.06 17.44
N PHE A 155 -32.61 -10.11 17.05
CA PHE A 155 -32.79 -9.76 15.64
C PHE A 155 -31.50 -9.14 15.05
N TRP A 156 -30.83 -8.30 15.83
CA TRP A 156 -29.52 -7.76 15.44
C TRP A 156 -28.49 -8.88 15.20
N TRP A 157 -28.37 -9.85 16.09
CA TRP A 157 -27.43 -10.95 15.92
C TRP A 157 -27.68 -11.78 14.65
N PHE A 158 -28.92 -11.96 14.27
CA PHE A 158 -29.26 -12.61 12.98
C PHE A 158 -28.84 -11.74 11.80
N CYS A 159 -29.20 -10.48 11.80
CA CYS A 159 -28.84 -9.54 10.74
C CYS A 159 -27.32 -9.32 10.65
N GLU A 160 -26.64 -9.27 11.78
CA GLU A 160 -25.19 -9.08 11.87
C GLU A 160 -24.44 -10.17 11.14
N GLN A 161 -24.84 -11.42 11.26
CA GLN A 161 -24.20 -12.52 10.55
C GLN A 161 -24.32 -12.38 9.02
N LEU A 162 -25.46 -11.92 8.53
CA LEU A 162 -25.67 -11.65 7.10
C LEU A 162 -24.84 -10.46 6.64
N ILE A 163 -24.82 -9.39 7.42
CA ILE A 163 -24.03 -8.18 7.15
C ILE A 163 -22.55 -8.51 7.14
N ARG A 164 -22.05 -9.28 8.10
CA ARG A 164 -20.66 -9.71 8.17
C ARG A 164 -20.25 -10.52 6.94
N ARG A 165 -21.10 -11.42 6.47
CA ARG A 165 -20.86 -12.19 5.23
C ARG A 165 -20.86 -11.28 4.00
N ALA A 166 -21.78 -10.33 3.94
CA ALA A 166 -21.88 -9.37 2.84
C ALA A 166 -20.75 -8.32 2.87
N ALA A 167 -20.16 -8.07 4.03
CA ALA A 167 -19.03 -7.16 4.20
C ALA A 167 -17.75 -7.65 3.49
N GLY A 168 -17.68 -8.95 3.18
CA GLY A 168 -16.58 -9.49 2.40
C GLY A 168 -15.22 -9.41 3.07
N LEU A 169 -15.15 -9.12 4.37
CA LEU A 169 -13.94 -9.30 5.15
C LEU A 169 -13.53 -10.76 5.11
N GLY A 170 -12.26 -11.02 4.83
CA GLY A 170 -11.77 -12.37 4.65
C GLY A 170 -11.94 -13.25 5.89
N LYS A 171 -11.81 -14.55 5.68
CA LYS A 171 -11.97 -15.54 6.72
C LYS A 171 -10.59 -16.11 7.09
N GLY A 172 -10.21 -16.01 8.36
CA GLY A 172 -8.97 -16.58 8.87
C GLY A 172 -8.93 -18.09 8.81
N ALA A 173 -7.74 -18.65 9.00
CA ALA A 173 -7.53 -20.08 9.10
C ALA A 173 -8.36 -20.71 10.24
N SER A 174 -8.85 -21.93 10.01
CA SER A 174 -9.50 -22.75 11.06
C SER A 174 -8.54 -23.71 11.76
N GLN A 175 -7.33 -23.83 11.27
CA GLN A 175 -6.26 -24.67 11.80
C GLN A 175 -5.27 -23.81 12.59
N ALA A 176 -4.52 -24.44 13.50
CA ALA A 176 -3.46 -23.77 14.24
C ALA A 176 -2.36 -23.27 13.29
N ASP A 177 -1.93 -22.05 13.50
CA ASP A 177 -0.85 -21.44 12.74
C ASP A 177 0.48 -22.16 13.04
N PRO A 178 1.21 -22.65 12.03
CA PRO A 178 2.50 -23.31 12.22
C PRO A 178 3.67 -22.34 12.38
N ASP A 179 3.48 -21.05 12.15
CA ASP A 179 4.54 -20.06 12.18
C ASP A 179 4.90 -19.64 13.62
N LYS A 180 6.09 -19.09 13.78
CA LYS A 180 6.60 -18.63 15.08
C LYS A 180 6.61 -17.10 15.11
N TYR A 181 6.28 -16.56 16.28
CA TYR A 181 6.24 -15.13 16.53
C TYR A 181 7.19 -14.77 17.66
N GLY A 182 7.89 -13.65 17.51
CA GLY A 182 8.86 -13.18 18.47
C GLY A 182 8.39 -11.96 19.26
N ARG A 183 9.00 -11.73 20.41
CA ARG A 183 8.86 -10.49 21.18
C ARG A 183 10.25 -9.99 21.57
N MET A 184 10.45 -8.69 21.46
CA MET A 184 11.69 -8.03 21.88
C MET A 184 11.38 -6.72 22.58
N ASN A 185 12.27 -6.34 23.50
CA ASN A 185 12.27 -5.03 24.12
C ASN A 185 13.44 -4.20 23.59
N ALA A 186 13.21 -2.93 23.34
CA ALA A 186 14.23 -1.97 22.98
C ALA A 186 14.15 -0.74 23.87
N PHE A 187 15.32 -0.19 24.21
CA PHE A 187 15.46 1.06 24.94
C PHE A 187 16.30 2.01 24.11
N CYS A 188 15.80 3.22 23.87
CA CYS A 188 16.51 4.25 23.13
C CYS A 188 16.30 5.64 23.77
N ASP A 189 17.15 6.58 23.40
CA ASP A 189 16.94 7.98 23.77
C ASP A 189 15.89 8.61 22.86
N VAL A 190 15.99 8.33 21.54
CA VAL A 190 15.07 8.85 20.54
C VAL A 190 14.52 7.71 19.68
N LEU A 191 13.19 7.58 19.63
CA LEU A 191 12.47 6.79 18.64
C LEU A 191 12.11 7.71 17.48
N VAL A 192 12.47 7.33 16.25
CA VAL A 192 12.04 8.03 15.03
C VAL A 192 11.09 7.11 14.25
N VAL A 193 9.90 7.60 13.96
CA VAL A 193 8.86 6.86 13.22
C VAL A 193 8.72 7.46 11.83
N GLY A 194 9.09 6.69 10.82
CA GLY A 194 9.17 7.09 9.42
C GLY A 194 10.58 7.50 9.00
N SER A 195 11.04 6.98 7.88
CA SER A 195 12.39 7.18 7.34
C SER A 195 12.43 8.06 6.08
N GLY A 196 11.46 8.96 5.91
CA GLY A 196 11.53 10.02 4.90
C GLY A 196 12.59 11.08 5.26
N ALA A 197 12.67 12.17 4.49
CA ALA A 197 13.66 13.24 4.70
C ALA A 197 13.72 13.71 6.16
N ALA A 198 12.58 14.00 6.76
CA ALA A 198 12.49 14.47 8.15
C ALA A 198 12.99 13.43 9.15
N GLY A 199 12.63 12.16 8.96
CA GLY A 199 13.03 11.09 9.86
C GLY A 199 14.51 10.77 9.78
N ILE A 200 15.08 10.68 8.59
CA ILE A 200 16.53 10.48 8.40
C ILE A 200 17.30 11.63 9.04
N SER A 201 16.94 12.89 8.76
CA SER A 201 17.60 14.06 9.32
C SER A 201 17.50 14.11 10.86
N ALA A 202 16.33 13.74 11.41
CA ALA A 202 16.16 13.65 12.87
C ALA A 202 17.04 12.56 13.49
N ALA A 203 17.11 11.39 12.85
CA ALA A 203 17.95 10.29 13.32
C ALA A 203 19.43 10.67 13.28
N GLU A 204 19.92 11.31 12.21
CA GLU A 204 21.28 11.79 12.09
C GLU A 204 21.61 12.83 13.17
N ARG A 205 20.72 13.81 13.37
CA ARG A 205 20.92 14.85 14.37
C ARG A 205 20.98 14.29 15.79
N ALA A 206 20.09 13.37 16.12
CA ALA A 206 20.10 12.71 17.42
C ALA A 206 21.37 11.84 17.61
N ALA A 207 21.73 11.07 16.60
CA ALA A 207 22.90 10.20 16.62
C ALA A 207 24.21 10.99 16.74
N SER A 208 24.34 12.13 16.06
CA SER A 208 25.51 13.01 16.15
C SER A 208 25.67 13.67 17.54
N ALA A 209 24.55 13.80 18.28
CA ALA A 209 24.58 14.23 19.69
C ALA A 209 24.85 13.09 20.68
N GLY A 210 25.19 11.89 20.20
CA GLY A 210 25.49 10.72 21.01
C GLY A 210 24.30 9.94 21.53
N ALA A 211 23.07 10.28 21.08
CA ALA A 211 21.85 9.59 21.48
C ALA A 211 21.78 8.18 20.89
N LYS A 212 21.17 7.24 21.62
CA LYS A 212 20.75 5.95 21.11
C LYS A 212 19.44 6.11 20.34
N VAL A 213 19.45 5.79 19.06
CA VAL A 213 18.32 6.01 18.13
C VAL A 213 17.77 4.69 17.62
N VAL A 214 16.46 4.56 17.60
CA VAL A 214 15.74 3.54 16.83
C VAL A 214 14.92 4.25 15.76
N LEU A 215 15.20 3.95 14.49
CA LEU A 215 14.47 4.47 13.33
C LEU A 215 13.61 3.33 12.76
N CYS A 216 12.28 3.48 12.80
CA CYS A 216 11.33 2.51 12.27
C CYS A 216 10.70 3.02 10.98
N ASP A 217 10.56 2.13 9.99
CA ASP A 217 9.78 2.37 8.77
C ASP A 217 8.94 1.15 8.41
N GLU A 218 7.70 1.36 7.99
CA GLU A 218 6.81 0.28 7.60
C GLU A 218 7.17 -0.36 6.25
N SER A 219 7.87 0.39 5.40
CA SER A 219 8.27 -0.05 4.07
C SER A 219 9.45 -1.03 4.11
N ALA A 220 9.60 -1.82 3.05
CA ALA A 220 10.76 -2.70 2.87
C ALA A 220 12.07 -1.92 2.72
N ALA A 221 12.02 -0.75 2.09
CA ALA A 221 13.14 0.17 1.93
C ALA A 221 12.86 1.47 2.68
N ALA A 222 13.88 1.97 3.38
CA ALA A 222 13.84 3.29 4.00
C ALA A 222 14.00 4.39 2.95
N GLY A 223 13.38 5.56 3.17
CA GLY A 223 13.47 6.73 2.28
C GLY A 223 12.14 7.42 2.01
N GLY A 224 11.02 6.71 2.23
CA GLY A 224 9.67 7.24 2.03
C GLY A 224 9.45 7.81 0.63
N ALA A 225 8.81 8.98 0.50
CA ALA A 225 8.51 9.62 -0.78
C ALA A 225 9.76 10.01 -1.60
N LEU A 226 10.95 10.08 -1.00
CA LEU A 226 12.19 10.38 -1.70
C LEU A 226 12.60 9.29 -2.69
N LEU A 227 12.17 8.04 -2.47
CA LEU A 227 12.49 6.92 -3.35
C LEU A 227 11.90 7.07 -4.75
N SER A 228 10.78 7.78 -4.88
CA SER A 228 10.12 8.05 -6.15
C SER A 228 10.29 9.49 -6.64
N SER A 229 10.91 10.37 -5.87
CA SER A 229 11.10 11.77 -6.22
C SER A 229 12.24 11.96 -7.24
N SER A 230 12.04 12.87 -8.18
CA SER A 230 13.10 13.37 -9.10
C SER A 230 13.78 14.63 -8.60
N GLU A 231 13.43 15.12 -7.42
CA GLU A 231 14.01 16.32 -6.83
C GLU A 231 15.45 16.10 -6.39
N LEU A 232 16.18 17.21 -6.25
CA LEU A 232 17.54 17.19 -5.70
C LEU A 232 17.51 17.63 -4.25
N LEU A 233 18.22 16.90 -3.38
CA LEU A 233 18.51 17.27 -2.00
C LEU A 233 20.01 17.49 -1.85
N ASP A 234 20.41 18.63 -1.32
CA ASP A 234 21.83 19.00 -1.18
C ASP A 234 22.64 18.83 -2.48
N GLY A 235 21.98 19.03 -3.65
CA GLY A 235 22.59 18.90 -4.97
C GLY A 235 22.65 17.46 -5.52
N ALA A 236 22.23 16.44 -4.74
CA ALA A 236 22.19 15.04 -5.16
C ALA A 236 20.75 14.60 -5.48
N PRO A 237 20.54 13.64 -6.40
CA PRO A 237 19.23 13.00 -6.56
C PRO A 237 18.70 12.46 -5.24
N ALA A 238 17.40 12.64 -4.97
CA ALA A 238 16.79 12.34 -3.67
C ALA A 238 17.07 10.89 -3.20
N HIS A 239 17.05 9.91 -4.10
CA HIS A 239 17.33 8.51 -3.77
C HIS A 239 18.81 8.26 -3.43
N ASP A 240 19.75 8.97 -4.07
CA ASP A 240 21.19 8.87 -3.75
C ASP A 240 21.44 9.49 -2.38
N TRP A 241 20.85 10.67 -2.13
CA TRP A 241 20.89 11.30 -0.80
C TRP A 241 20.41 10.33 0.29
N VAL A 242 19.29 9.62 0.08
CA VAL A 242 18.79 8.61 1.03
C VAL A 242 19.82 7.50 1.25
N ALA A 243 20.38 6.95 0.17
CA ALA A 243 21.35 5.86 0.24
C ALA A 243 22.60 6.26 1.04
N ASP A 244 23.14 7.45 0.76
CA ASP A 244 24.32 7.98 1.44
C ASP A 244 24.06 8.21 2.94
N ARG A 245 22.90 8.82 3.28
CA ARG A 245 22.55 9.09 4.69
C ARG A 245 22.30 7.81 5.48
N LEU A 246 21.64 6.82 4.89
CA LEU A 246 21.44 5.53 5.54
C LEU A 246 22.76 4.77 5.72
N ALA A 247 23.68 4.85 4.76
CA ALA A 247 25.01 4.27 4.87
C ALA A 247 25.82 4.91 6.03
N GLU A 248 25.72 6.23 6.22
CA GLU A 248 26.35 6.90 7.37
C GLU A 248 25.69 6.50 8.70
N LEU A 249 24.36 6.45 8.76
CA LEU A 249 23.64 5.99 9.95
C LEU A 249 24.02 4.55 10.33
N ALA A 250 24.20 3.67 9.35
CA ALA A 250 24.58 2.27 9.59
C ALA A 250 25.97 2.10 10.21
N LYS A 251 26.88 3.08 10.06
CA LYS A 251 28.21 3.07 10.72
C LYS A 251 28.13 3.40 12.21
N ASN A 252 27.04 4.03 12.65
CA ASN A 252 26.89 4.46 14.03
C ASN A 252 26.28 3.34 14.89
N LYS A 253 27.06 2.81 15.84
CA LYS A 253 26.64 1.72 16.75
C LYS A 253 25.45 2.07 17.65
N ASN A 254 25.15 3.36 17.81
CA ASN A 254 24.00 3.83 18.58
C ASN A 254 22.72 3.91 17.77
N VAL A 255 22.75 3.62 16.45
CA VAL A 255 21.59 3.67 15.57
C VAL A 255 21.15 2.26 15.19
N THR A 256 19.86 2.01 15.33
CA THR A 256 19.20 0.80 14.83
C THR A 256 18.12 1.22 13.84
N VAL A 257 18.22 0.77 12.59
CA VAL A 257 17.21 0.98 11.56
C VAL A 257 16.39 -0.29 11.41
N LEU A 258 15.07 -0.18 11.57
CA LEU A 258 14.10 -1.27 11.44
C LEU A 258 13.15 -0.96 10.29
N THR A 259 13.40 -1.55 9.13
CA THR A 259 12.46 -1.54 8.00
C THR A 259 11.39 -2.61 8.20
N ARG A 260 10.33 -2.61 7.37
CA ARG A 260 9.17 -3.51 7.51
C ARG A 260 8.57 -3.48 8.93
N THR A 261 8.71 -2.35 9.62
CA THR A 261 8.36 -2.22 11.04
C THR A 261 7.37 -1.08 11.23
N THR A 262 6.12 -1.45 11.47
CA THR A 262 5.02 -0.50 11.70
C THR A 262 4.89 -0.22 13.18
N VAL A 263 5.05 1.04 13.59
CA VAL A 263 4.73 1.50 14.96
C VAL A 263 3.22 1.65 15.05
N GLN A 264 2.57 0.73 15.76
CA GLN A 264 1.10 0.62 15.78
C GLN A 264 0.44 1.37 16.92
N SER A 265 1.10 1.50 18.07
CA SER A 265 0.48 2.04 19.26
C SER A 265 1.50 2.78 20.13
N MET A 266 1.00 3.81 20.79
CA MET A 266 1.69 4.54 21.83
C MET A 266 0.95 4.33 23.14
N PHE A 267 1.69 4.02 24.21
CA PHE A 267 1.19 3.82 25.55
C PHE A 267 1.82 4.87 26.50
N ASP A 268 1.41 4.83 27.74
CA ASP A 268 1.98 5.68 28.79
C ASP A 268 3.51 5.46 28.93
N ASP A 269 4.18 6.41 29.54
CA ASP A 269 5.63 6.39 29.79
C ASP A 269 6.49 6.25 28.52
N ASN A 270 6.08 6.86 27.42
CA ASN A 270 6.79 6.81 26.12
C ASN A 270 7.09 5.38 25.68
N THR A 271 6.15 4.49 25.87
CA THR A 271 6.23 3.10 25.43
C THR A 271 5.46 2.93 24.12
N TYR A 272 6.09 2.29 23.14
CA TYR A 272 5.53 2.09 21.81
C TYR A 272 5.54 0.59 21.47
N LEU A 273 4.45 0.14 20.82
CA LEU A 273 4.40 -1.19 20.20
C LEU A 273 4.66 -1.05 18.71
N ALA A 274 5.65 -1.79 18.21
CA ALA A 274 5.89 -1.91 16.79
C ALA A 274 5.86 -3.38 16.37
N ILE A 275 5.38 -3.64 15.15
CA ILE A 275 5.35 -4.97 14.55
C ILE A 275 6.29 -4.98 13.35
N GLU A 276 7.31 -5.81 13.43
CA GLU A 276 8.27 -6.08 12.37
C GLU A 276 7.84 -7.32 11.57
N ARG A 277 7.71 -7.19 10.27
CA ARG A 277 7.43 -8.28 9.32
C ARG A 277 8.76 -8.94 8.91
N VAL A 278 9.27 -9.83 9.76
CA VAL A 278 10.61 -10.43 9.59
C VAL A 278 10.68 -11.36 8.38
N ALA A 279 9.63 -12.13 8.15
CA ALA A 279 9.61 -13.18 7.13
C ALA A 279 8.28 -13.30 6.35
N ASP A 280 7.46 -12.23 6.32
CA ASP A 280 6.21 -12.20 5.54
C ASP A 280 6.48 -12.22 4.02
N HIS A 281 7.67 -11.78 3.61
CA HIS A 281 8.15 -11.75 2.23
C HIS A 281 8.78 -13.08 1.75
N VAL A 282 8.66 -14.16 2.52
CA VAL A 282 9.13 -15.49 2.13
C VAL A 282 8.04 -16.55 2.31
N LYS A 283 8.01 -17.53 1.42
CA LYS A 283 7.00 -18.59 1.44
C LYS A 283 7.01 -19.38 2.76
N THR A 284 8.19 -19.72 3.25
CA THR A 284 8.36 -20.50 4.47
C THR A 284 9.53 -19.92 5.26
N PRO A 285 9.28 -19.38 6.47
CA PRO A 285 10.35 -18.94 7.34
C PRO A 285 11.32 -20.08 7.67
N GLY A 286 12.58 -19.76 7.88
CA GLY A 286 13.61 -20.71 8.31
C GLY A 286 13.27 -21.34 9.69
N LYS A 287 13.87 -22.49 10.01
CA LYS A 287 13.57 -23.29 11.23
C LYS A 287 13.55 -22.49 12.53
N HIS A 288 14.39 -21.46 12.65
CA HIS A 288 14.51 -20.60 13.82
C HIS A 288 14.09 -19.14 13.56
N GLN A 289 13.61 -18.84 12.36
CA GLN A 289 13.18 -17.51 11.99
C GLN A 289 11.72 -17.32 12.43
N VAL A 290 11.44 -16.20 13.09
CA VAL A 290 10.08 -15.77 13.38
C VAL A 290 9.47 -15.15 12.13
N ARG A 291 8.17 -15.31 11.95
CA ARG A 291 7.43 -14.67 10.87
C ARG A 291 7.31 -13.18 11.12
N GLN A 292 6.86 -12.84 12.31
CA GLN A 292 6.74 -11.45 12.76
C GLN A 292 7.30 -11.31 14.17
N ARG A 293 7.66 -10.08 14.53
CA ARG A 293 8.21 -9.73 15.83
C ARG A 293 7.52 -8.51 16.39
N ALA A 294 6.99 -8.64 17.59
CA ALA A 294 6.50 -7.51 18.35
C ALA A 294 7.66 -6.86 19.13
N TRP A 295 7.85 -5.57 18.92
CA TRP A 295 8.80 -4.74 19.63
C TRP A 295 8.07 -3.90 20.67
N ASN A 296 8.49 -4.00 21.92
CA ASN A 296 8.14 -3.07 22.99
C ASN A 296 9.28 -2.06 23.12
N ILE A 297 9.10 -0.87 22.57
CA ILE A 297 10.13 0.17 22.49
C ILE A 297 9.82 1.23 23.53
N ARG A 298 10.74 1.42 24.50
CA ARG A 298 10.66 2.52 25.46
C ARG A 298 11.72 3.56 25.12
N CYS A 299 11.31 4.81 24.96
CA CYS A 299 12.20 5.91 24.59
C CYS A 299 12.06 7.10 25.55
N LYS A 300 13.06 8.01 25.56
CA LYS A 300 12.96 9.28 26.28
C LYS A 300 12.11 10.29 25.50
N SER A 301 12.25 10.27 24.16
CA SER A 301 11.51 11.13 23.25
C SER A 301 11.21 10.39 21.96
N ALA A 302 10.10 10.76 21.26
CA ALA A 302 9.79 10.25 19.96
C ALA A 302 9.63 11.38 18.95
N VAL A 303 10.12 11.14 17.74
CA VAL A 303 9.91 12.00 16.56
C VAL A 303 8.98 11.27 15.60
N ILE A 304 7.78 11.81 15.39
CA ILE A 304 6.79 11.26 14.48
C ILE A 304 6.99 11.94 13.12
N ALA A 305 7.62 11.21 12.19
CA ALA A 305 8.00 11.67 10.84
C ALA A 305 7.31 10.83 9.74
N THR A 306 6.05 10.49 9.95
CA THR A 306 5.27 9.55 9.14
C THR A 306 4.83 10.10 7.79
N GLY A 307 5.21 11.34 7.44
CA GLY A 307 4.87 11.96 6.19
C GLY A 307 3.40 12.39 6.08
N ALA A 308 2.89 12.43 4.86
CA ALA A 308 1.53 12.82 4.55
C ALA A 308 0.93 11.88 3.52
N ILE A 309 -0.36 11.62 3.65
CA ILE A 309 -1.16 10.86 2.70
C ILE A 309 -1.86 11.83 1.76
N GLU A 310 -1.81 11.55 0.46
CA GLU A 310 -2.50 12.32 -0.56
C GLU A 310 -4.02 12.19 -0.38
N ARG A 311 -4.71 13.32 -0.36
CA ARG A 311 -6.17 13.34 -0.20
C ARG A 311 -6.85 13.32 -1.57
N PRO A 312 -7.73 12.34 -1.85
CA PRO A 312 -8.41 12.26 -3.12
C PRO A 312 -9.38 13.43 -3.33
N ILE A 313 -9.41 13.96 -4.55
CA ILE A 313 -10.41 14.94 -4.98
C ILE A 313 -11.69 14.18 -5.35
N VAL A 314 -12.84 14.72 -4.91
CA VAL A 314 -14.15 14.10 -5.17
C VAL A 314 -14.69 14.53 -6.53
N PHE A 315 -14.99 13.56 -7.38
CA PHE A 315 -15.66 13.73 -8.67
C PHE A 315 -16.51 12.50 -9.02
N ALA A 316 -17.39 12.62 -10.00
CA ALA A 316 -18.28 11.54 -10.38
C ALA A 316 -17.51 10.32 -10.91
N GLY A 317 -17.66 9.17 -10.24
CA GLY A 317 -16.99 7.92 -10.62
C GLY A 317 -15.54 7.81 -10.16
N ASN A 318 -15.09 8.63 -9.20
CA ASN A 318 -13.74 8.56 -8.63
C ASN A 318 -13.43 7.23 -7.91
N ASP A 319 -14.41 6.35 -7.81
CA ASP A 319 -14.30 5.02 -7.20
C ASP A 319 -14.09 3.89 -8.23
N ARG A 320 -13.93 4.21 -9.51
CA ARG A 320 -13.75 3.22 -10.59
C ARG A 320 -12.31 2.71 -10.64
N PRO A 321 -12.11 1.45 -11.09
CA PRO A 321 -10.77 0.96 -11.43
C PRO A 321 -10.06 1.89 -12.40
N GLY A 322 -8.79 2.18 -12.15
CA GLY A 322 -7.98 3.12 -12.94
C GLY A 322 -7.94 4.54 -12.36
N VAL A 323 -8.79 4.86 -11.37
CA VAL A 323 -8.65 6.08 -10.59
C VAL A 323 -7.76 5.78 -9.39
N MET A 324 -6.68 6.55 -9.24
CA MET A 324 -5.70 6.37 -8.16
C MET A 324 -5.05 7.69 -7.79
N LEU A 325 -4.36 7.71 -6.67
CA LEU A 325 -3.61 8.86 -6.20
C LEU A 325 -2.44 9.17 -7.15
N ALA A 326 -2.18 10.43 -7.43
CA ALA A 326 -1.17 10.84 -8.41
C ALA A 326 0.25 10.48 -7.97
N ASP A 327 0.57 10.67 -6.69
CA ASP A 327 1.85 10.28 -6.12
C ASP A 327 2.05 8.76 -6.14
N SER A 328 0.98 8.00 -5.88
CA SER A 328 1.02 6.54 -6.00
C SER A 328 1.27 6.08 -7.44
N ALA A 329 0.66 6.73 -8.42
CA ALA A 329 0.92 6.45 -9.83
C ALA A 329 2.40 6.70 -10.19
N ARG A 330 2.97 7.84 -9.75
CA ARG A 330 4.40 8.15 -9.86
C ARG A 330 5.25 7.06 -9.22
N ARG A 331 4.90 6.62 -8.01
CA ARG A 331 5.60 5.58 -7.28
C ARG A 331 5.62 4.26 -8.04
N TYR A 332 4.50 3.82 -8.62
CA TYR A 332 4.45 2.62 -9.47
C TYR A 332 5.36 2.74 -10.68
N VAL A 333 5.42 3.90 -11.30
CA VAL A 333 6.31 4.13 -12.44
C VAL A 333 7.76 4.09 -12.00
N VAL A 334 8.17 4.91 -11.03
CA VAL A 334 9.59 5.10 -10.69
C VAL A 334 10.17 3.91 -9.95
N GLU A 335 9.47 3.42 -8.92
CA GLU A 335 10.00 2.34 -8.07
C GLU A 335 9.83 0.96 -8.72
N TYR A 336 8.68 0.72 -9.39
CA TYR A 336 8.37 -0.61 -9.91
C TYR A 336 8.43 -0.71 -11.45
N GLY A 337 8.60 0.40 -12.17
CA GLY A 337 8.59 0.39 -13.62
C GLY A 337 7.26 -0.06 -14.21
N VAL A 338 6.15 0.34 -13.62
CA VAL A 338 4.80 -0.05 -14.03
C VAL A 338 3.97 1.17 -14.36
N SER A 339 3.45 1.24 -15.59
CA SER A 339 2.52 2.30 -15.95
C SER A 339 1.13 2.06 -15.33
N PRO A 340 0.48 3.08 -14.75
CA PRO A 340 -0.86 2.94 -14.22
C PRO A 340 -1.94 2.71 -15.29
N GLY A 341 -1.62 2.94 -16.55
CA GLY A 341 -2.51 2.75 -17.69
C GLY A 341 -1.78 2.97 -19.02
N ARG A 342 -2.50 2.93 -20.13
CA ARG A 342 -1.95 3.25 -21.45
C ARG A 342 -1.66 4.74 -21.61
N ALA A 343 -2.49 5.54 -20.98
CA ALA A 343 -2.36 6.98 -20.87
C ALA A 343 -3.02 7.42 -19.58
N VAL A 344 -2.59 8.57 -19.05
CA VAL A 344 -3.09 9.12 -17.79
C VAL A 344 -3.61 10.53 -17.98
N CYS A 345 -4.65 10.87 -17.22
CA CYS A 345 -5.10 12.23 -16.99
C CYS A 345 -4.88 12.55 -15.50
N VAL A 346 -4.19 13.63 -15.20
CA VAL A 346 -3.93 14.06 -13.82
C VAL A 346 -4.93 15.14 -13.43
N PHE A 347 -5.67 14.93 -12.34
CA PHE A 347 -6.60 15.89 -11.77
C PHE A 347 -6.02 16.38 -10.43
N THR A 348 -5.72 17.67 -10.32
CA THR A 348 -4.97 18.21 -9.18
C THR A 348 -5.48 19.57 -8.73
N ASN A 349 -5.08 19.98 -7.52
CA ASN A 349 -5.27 21.30 -6.96
C ASN A 349 -3.97 21.90 -6.39
N ASN A 350 -2.82 21.27 -6.69
CA ASN A 350 -1.53 21.69 -6.18
C ASN A 350 -0.39 21.24 -7.11
N ASP A 351 0.84 21.67 -6.79
CA ASP A 351 2.02 21.43 -7.60
C ASP A 351 2.46 19.95 -7.63
N THR A 352 2.17 19.17 -6.58
CA THR A 352 2.61 17.77 -6.51
C THR A 352 2.02 16.92 -7.63
N GLY A 353 0.78 17.23 -8.08
CA GLY A 353 0.18 16.55 -9.22
C GLY A 353 0.92 16.83 -10.54
N TRP A 354 1.40 18.06 -10.75
CA TRP A 354 2.23 18.41 -11.91
C TRP A 354 3.58 17.69 -11.87
N LEU A 355 4.23 17.69 -10.69
CA LEU A 355 5.49 16.96 -10.51
C LEU A 355 5.33 15.47 -10.78
N ALA A 356 4.25 14.86 -10.30
CA ALA A 356 3.93 13.47 -10.58
C ALA A 356 3.73 13.21 -12.08
N ALA A 357 3.01 14.10 -12.79
CA ALA A 357 2.80 14.02 -14.23
C ALA A 357 4.13 14.11 -14.99
N ARG A 358 4.98 15.08 -14.63
CA ARG A 358 6.32 15.26 -15.22
C ARG A 358 7.18 14.00 -15.04
N ASP A 359 7.22 13.47 -13.82
CA ASP A 359 8.04 12.31 -13.50
C ASP A 359 7.55 11.07 -14.26
N MET A 360 6.23 10.87 -14.38
CA MET A 360 5.67 9.80 -15.19
C MET A 360 6.01 9.97 -16.69
N ALA A 361 5.87 11.19 -17.24
CA ALA A 361 6.17 11.48 -18.63
C ALA A 361 7.66 11.26 -18.97
N LYS A 362 8.57 11.63 -18.05
CA LYS A 362 10.02 11.38 -18.16
C LYS A 362 10.33 9.90 -18.44
N TYR A 363 9.54 8.99 -17.87
CA TYR A 363 9.72 7.56 -18.04
C TYR A 363 8.85 6.92 -19.13
N GLY A 364 8.17 7.77 -19.94
CA GLY A 364 7.46 7.33 -21.15
C GLY A 364 6.00 6.98 -20.93
N VAL A 365 5.41 7.34 -19.80
CA VAL A 365 3.96 7.31 -19.62
C VAL A 365 3.34 8.47 -20.41
N ILE A 366 2.29 8.18 -21.18
CA ILE A 366 1.57 9.21 -21.93
C ILE A 366 0.69 9.97 -20.94
N VAL A 367 1.02 11.24 -20.66
CA VAL A 367 0.17 12.16 -19.92
C VAL A 367 -0.63 12.96 -20.94
N GLU A 368 -1.92 12.63 -21.09
CA GLU A 368 -2.79 13.28 -22.09
C GLU A 368 -3.23 14.67 -21.64
N THR A 369 -3.49 14.83 -20.34
CA THR A 369 -4.06 16.08 -19.83
C THR A 369 -3.75 16.22 -18.34
N ILE A 370 -3.51 17.46 -17.93
CA ILE A 370 -3.50 17.87 -16.52
C ILE A 370 -4.66 18.86 -16.32
N VAL A 371 -5.55 18.52 -15.41
CA VAL A 371 -6.68 19.36 -15.01
C VAL A 371 -6.39 19.93 -13.63
N ASP A 372 -6.11 21.23 -13.55
CA ASP A 372 -5.87 21.92 -12.31
C ASP A 372 -7.06 22.83 -11.98
N VAL A 373 -7.61 22.71 -10.77
CA VAL A 373 -8.75 23.51 -10.34
C VAL A 373 -8.38 24.92 -9.87
N ARG A 374 -7.09 25.21 -9.75
CA ARG A 374 -6.60 26.56 -9.41
C ARG A 374 -6.74 27.49 -10.62
N LYS A 375 -7.03 28.76 -10.36
CA LYS A 375 -7.03 29.82 -11.39
C LYS A 375 -5.61 30.18 -11.81
N ASP A 376 -4.73 30.27 -10.84
CA ASP A 376 -3.34 30.70 -11.02
C ASP A 376 -2.40 29.55 -10.67
N VAL A 377 -1.82 28.94 -11.69
CA VAL A 377 -0.76 27.94 -11.55
C VAL A 377 0.56 28.65 -11.85
N PRO A 378 1.59 28.53 -10.98
CA PRO A 378 2.89 29.16 -11.20
C PRO A 378 3.49 28.78 -12.56
N ASP A 379 4.03 29.75 -13.30
CA ASP A 379 4.60 29.52 -14.64
C ASP A 379 5.76 28.51 -14.59
N ALA A 380 6.56 28.51 -13.53
CA ALA A 380 7.63 27.55 -13.33
C ALA A 380 7.12 26.10 -13.28
N ILE A 381 5.91 25.89 -12.76
CA ILE A 381 5.27 24.56 -12.69
C ILE A 381 4.69 24.16 -14.05
N ARG A 382 4.16 25.11 -14.81
CA ARG A 382 3.65 24.86 -16.18
C ARG A 382 4.76 24.55 -17.18
N ALA A 383 5.93 25.15 -16.97
CA ALA A 383 7.10 25.00 -17.85
C ALA A 383 7.94 23.75 -17.55
N ALA A 384 7.76 23.15 -16.38
CA ALA A 384 8.50 21.98 -15.95
C ALA A 384 7.88 20.67 -16.50
#